data_e66b291b2daf6ed0ae89aa3292595fd6
#
_entry.id   e66b291b2daf6ed0ae89aa3292595fd6
#
_cell.length_a   1.000
_cell.length_b   1.000
_cell.length_c   1.000
_cell.angle_alpha   90.00
_cell.angle_beta   90.00
_cell.angle_gamma   90.00
#
_symmetry.space_group_name_H-M   'P 1'
#
loop_
_entity.id
_entity.type
_entity.pdbx_description
1 polymer ?
#
loop_
_entity_poly.entity_id
_entity_poly.type
_entity_poly.pdbx_seq_one_letter_code
_entity_poly.pdbx_strand_id
1 'polypeptide(L)'
;MLITVNQIGKALKRAGRLETTPLCIYGQNDVPEDAKPLVSIDSCAAKALLIAATRKTPPLYLGHNGLKGVCMGGITWLGFARKISPYIRYFVSTGHENFRGGMAEHLKASPEIFDKFRESIGPITVPGKYLVIRSCEDFSPDEEGTDLDLRSVLCFGTGQQIRNLCSLIHFRTENPFNSIIAPFGPACATMVTYPAHMAEKTPEGTAFIGPLDPTGNRWFPEEYMALGIPLDLARLMYQDLEESFIVKNPDVAYPQEREDIMPEK
;
A
#
# COMPACT_ATOMS: atom_id res chain seq x y z
N MET A 1 21.52 -9.65 -13.16
CA MET A 1 21.40 -8.19 -13.10
C MET A 1 20.39 -7.85 -12.02
N LEU A 2 20.69 -6.95 -11.11
CA LEU A 2 19.74 -6.56 -10.06
C LEU A 2 18.57 -5.79 -10.70
N ILE A 3 17.34 -6.19 -10.39
CA ILE A 3 16.13 -5.49 -10.86
C ILE A 3 15.94 -4.25 -10.00
N THR A 4 15.95 -3.08 -10.60
CA THR A 4 15.87 -1.80 -9.90
C THR A 4 14.44 -1.38 -9.57
N VAL A 5 14.26 -0.56 -8.51
CA VAL A 5 12.94 0.01 -8.14
C VAL A 5 12.34 0.81 -9.30
N ASN A 6 13.17 1.54 -10.03
CA ASN A 6 12.72 2.29 -11.21
C ASN A 6 12.17 1.36 -12.31
N GLN A 7 12.84 0.23 -12.58
CA GLN A 7 12.35 -0.77 -13.52
C GLN A 7 11.04 -1.39 -13.07
N ILE A 8 10.95 -1.75 -11.78
CA ILE A 8 9.72 -2.28 -11.18
C ILE A 8 8.57 -1.27 -11.31
N GLY A 9 8.79 0.00 -10.95
CA GLY A 9 7.77 1.03 -11.05
C GLY A 9 7.24 1.20 -12.47
N LYS A 10 8.12 1.26 -13.46
CA LYS A 10 7.74 1.33 -14.88
C LYS A 10 6.97 0.10 -15.35
N ALA A 11 7.38 -1.09 -14.91
CA ALA A 11 6.70 -2.34 -15.25
C ALA A 11 5.28 -2.39 -14.68
N LEU A 12 5.10 -2.06 -13.39
CA LEU A 12 3.80 -2.03 -12.74
C LEU A 12 2.88 -0.97 -13.35
N LYS A 13 3.43 0.21 -13.67
CA LYS A 13 2.67 1.26 -14.35
C LYS A 13 2.16 0.80 -15.73
N ARG A 14 3.01 0.14 -16.51
CA ARG A 14 2.64 -0.46 -17.79
C ARG A 14 1.61 -1.57 -17.63
N ALA A 15 1.84 -2.51 -16.72
CA ALA A 15 0.95 -3.65 -16.47
C ALA A 15 -0.46 -3.21 -16.04
N GLY A 16 -0.54 -2.30 -15.10
CA GLY A 16 -1.81 -1.74 -14.62
C GLY A 16 -2.42 -0.71 -15.57
N ARG A 17 -1.66 -0.20 -16.55
CA ARG A 17 -2.02 1.00 -17.33
C ARG A 17 -2.33 2.18 -16.39
N LEU A 18 -1.50 2.33 -15.35
CA LEU A 18 -1.74 3.30 -14.30
C LEU A 18 -1.52 4.74 -14.81
N GLU A 19 -2.44 5.61 -14.49
CA GLU A 19 -2.26 7.06 -14.66
C GLU A 19 -1.43 7.65 -13.51
N THR A 20 -1.45 7.00 -12.38
CA THR A 20 -0.66 7.36 -11.19
C THR A 20 0.75 6.79 -11.27
N THR A 21 1.65 7.37 -10.47
CA THR A 21 3.01 6.89 -10.36
C THR A 21 3.12 5.92 -9.18
N PRO A 22 3.65 4.69 -9.35
CA PRO A 22 3.95 3.80 -8.26
C PRO A 22 4.94 4.42 -7.27
N LEU A 23 4.67 4.27 -5.97
CA LEU A 23 5.48 4.78 -4.89
C LEU A 23 6.27 3.67 -4.23
N CYS A 24 7.56 3.87 -4.00
CA CYS A 24 8.37 2.99 -3.16
C CYS A 24 8.29 3.45 -1.70
N ILE A 25 8.11 2.49 -0.80
CA ILE A 25 8.10 2.67 0.65
C ILE A 25 9.35 2.01 1.20
N TYR A 26 10.15 2.76 1.94
CA TYR A 26 11.39 2.25 2.51
C TYR A 26 11.77 2.94 3.81
N GLY A 27 12.68 2.33 4.55
CA GLY A 27 13.26 2.88 5.76
C GLY A 27 14.70 3.34 5.55
N GLN A 28 15.10 4.34 6.31
CA GLN A 28 16.49 4.78 6.39
C GLN A 28 16.79 5.53 7.69
N ASN A 29 18.07 5.74 7.97
CA ASN A 29 18.52 6.39 9.21
C ASN A 29 18.69 7.89 9.11
N ASP A 30 18.82 8.43 7.90
CA ASP A 30 18.99 9.84 7.62
C ASP A 30 17.86 10.32 6.69
N VAL A 31 17.50 11.60 6.80
CA VAL A 31 16.50 12.20 5.89
C VAL A 31 17.18 12.46 4.55
N PRO A 32 16.60 12.03 3.41
CA PRO A 32 17.12 12.40 2.09
C PRO A 32 17.20 13.94 1.97
N GLU A 33 18.24 14.44 1.31
CA GLU A 33 18.53 15.88 1.23
C GLU A 33 17.36 16.71 0.67
N ASP A 34 16.67 16.17 -0.32
CA ASP A 34 15.55 16.79 -1.02
C ASP A 34 14.17 16.44 -0.41
N ALA A 35 14.11 15.58 0.62
CA ALA A 35 12.87 15.11 1.20
C ALA A 35 12.15 16.17 2.06
N LYS A 36 10.83 16.12 2.06
CA LYS A 36 9.96 16.97 2.89
C LYS A 36 9.17 16.15 3.91
N PRO A 37 8.86 16.71 5.07
CA PRO A 37 7.94 16.04 6.00
C PRO A 37 6.61 15.74 5.30
N LEU A 38 6.06 14.53 5.50
CA LEU A 38 4.79 14.10 4.92
C LEU A 38 3.67 15.12 5.20
N VAL A 39 3.65 15.71 6.39
CA VAL A 39 2.67 16.74 6.79
C VAL A 39 2.72 18.00 5.94
N SER A 40 3.80 18.25 5.22
CA SER A 40 3.88 19.39 4.29
C SER A 40 2.95 19.26 3.08
N ILE A 41 2.51 18.02 2.81
CA ILE A 41 1.55 17.72 1.75
C ILE A 41 0.13 17.67 2.31
N ASP A 42 -0.08 16.88 3.38
CA ASP A 42 -1.36 16.82 4.07
C ASP A 42 -1.17 16.24 5.49
N SER A 43 -2.06 16.62 6.41
CA SER A 43 -2.09 16.04 7.75
C SER A 43 -2.53 14.57 7.76
N CYS A 44 -3.37 14.17 6.81
CA CYS A 44 -3.77 12.78 6.62
C CYS A 44 -2.74 12.02 5.79
N ALA A 45 -2.09 11.03 6.39
CA ALA A 45 -1.07 10.23 5.70
C ALA A 45 -1.61 9.55 4.43
N ALA A 46 -2.81 9.00 4.46
CA ALA A 46 -3.43 8.35 3.30
C ALA A 46 -3.63 9.33 2.14
N LYS A 47 -4.11 10.54 2.42
CA LYS A 47 -4.28 11.58 1.41
C LYS A 47 -2.94 12.06 0.86
N ALA A 48 -1.93 12.22 1.72
CA ALA A 48 -0.57 12.59 1.28
C ALA A 48 0.02 11.57 0.31
N LEU A 49 -0.18 10.26 0.55
CA LEU A 49 0.22 9.18 -0.36
C LEU A 49 -0.47 9.28 -1.72
N LEU A 50 -1.79 9.49 -1.74
CA LEU A 50 -2.52 9.67 -3.00
C LEU A 50 -2.03 10.90 -3.78
N ILE A 51 -1.79 12.01 -3.08
CA ILE A 51 -1.23 13.21 -3.71
C ILE A 51 0.16 12.93 -4.30
N ALA A 52 1.03 12.22 -3.57
CA ALA A 52 2.35 11.86 -4.05
C ALA A 52 2.31 10.95 -5.30
N ALA A 53 1.32 10.07 -5.40
CA ALA A 53 1.14 9.21 -6.56
C ALA A 53 0.53 9.94 -7.78
N THR A 54 -0.28 10.97 -7.55
CA THR A 54 -1.00 11.71 -8.62
C THR A 54 -0.30 12.97 -9.07
N ARG A 55 0.68 13.45 -8.30
CA ARG A 55 1.42 14.69 -8.59
C ARG A 55 2.91 14.47 -8.37
N LYS A 56 3.75 15.15 -9.12
CA LYS A 56 5.19 15.15 -8.86
C LYS A 56 5.46 15.85 -7.54
N THR A 57 5.94 15.09 -6.55
CA THR A 57 6.36 15.59 -5.24
C THR A 57 7.81 15.19 -4.99
N PRO A 58 8.56 15.94 -4.17
CA PRO A 58 9.81 15.42 -3.65
C PRO A 58 9.56 14.19 -2.77
N PRO A 59 10.58 13.41 -2.42
CA PRO A 59 10.44 12.36 -1.42
C PRO A 59 9.79 12.88 -0.14
N LEU A 60 8.91 12.09 0.44
CA LEU A 60 8.22 12.44 1.69
C LEU A 60 8.75 11.56 2.81
N TYR A 61 8.96 12.13 3.99
CA TYR A 61 9.39 11.35 5.13
C TYR A 61 8.47 11.51 6.34
N LEU A 62 8.43 10.49 7.16
CA LEU A 62 7.86 10.47 8.50
C LEU A 62 8.92 9.98 9.48
N GLY A 63 9.12 10.72 10.57
CA GLY A 63 10.06 10.40 11.63
C GLY A 63 9.67 11.11 12.90
N HIS A 64 10.27 10.76 14.04
CA HIS A 64 9.90 11.36 15.34
C HIS A 64 9.99 12.88 15.39
N ASN A 65 10.84 13.49 14.59
CA ASN A 65 10.98 14.95 14.46
C ASN A 65 9.96 15.59 13.52
N GLY A 66 9.20 14.81 12.76
CA GLY A 66 8.21 15.28 11.77
C GLY A 66 6.75 14.91 12.07
N LEU A 67 6.42 14.53 13.30
CA LEU A 67 5.07 14.06 13.66
C LEU A 67 4.06 15.18 13.92
N LYS A 68 4.53 16.40 14.18
CA LYS A 68 3.63 17.53 14.50
C LYS A 68 2.71 17.82 13.32
N GLY A 69 1.41 17.75 13.56
CA GLY A 69 0.38 17.98 12.53
C GLY A 69 -0.05 16.75 11.73
N VAL A 70 0.66 15.63 11.85
CA VAL A 70 0.22 14.36 11.26
C VAL A 70 -0.97 13.80 12.04
N CYS A 71 -1.95 13.24 11.34
CA CYS A 71 -3.12 12.64 11.99
C CYS A 71 -2.73 11.49 12.93
N MET A 72 -3.46 11.34 14.03
CA MET A 72 -3.18 10.30 15.04
C MET A 72 -3.23 8.88 14.45
N GLY A 73 -4.13 8.63 13.50
CA GLY A 73 -4.16 7.37 12.76
C GLY A 73 -2.84 7.09 12.04
N GLY A 74 -2.32 8.08 11.29
CA GLY A 74 -1.03 7.96 10.62
C GLY A 74 0.11 7.70 11.60
N ILE A 75 0.22 8.50 12.67
CA ILE A 75 1.27 8.32 13.69
C ILE A 75 1.22 6.91 14.29
N THR A 76 0.02 6.44 14.61
CA THR A 76 -0.17 5.13 15.26
C THR A 76 0.14 3.97 14.32
N TRP A 77 -0.46 3.99 13.14
CA TRP A 77 -0.45 2.86 12.23
C TRP A 77 0.78 2.81 11.31
N LEU A 78 1.57 3.88 11.29
CA LEU A 78 2.90 3.87 10.65
C LEU A 78 4.04 3.62 11.67
N GLY A 79 3.71 3.27 12.91
CA GLY A 79 4.68 2.79 13.90
C GLY A 79 5.36 3.87 14.75
N PHE A 80 4.90 5.12 14.70
CA PHE A 80 5.53 6.24 15.43
C PHE A 80 4.87 6.58 16.78
N ALA A 81 3.72 5.99 17.10
CA ALA A 81 3.06 6.25 18.37
C ALA A 81 3.75 5.50 19.52
N ARG A 82 4.17 6.24 20.53
CA ARG A 82 4.70 5.65 21.79
C ARG A 82 3.59 5.09 22.67
N LYS A 83 2.42 5.69 22.64
CA LYS A 83 1.24 5.26 23.41
C LYS A 83 -0.01 5.49 22.57
N ILE A 84 -0.92 4.55 22.61
CA ILE A 84 -2.24 4.66 21.97
C ILE A 84 -3.23 5.01 23.06
N SER A 85 -4.14 5.95 22.79
CA SER A 85 -5.19 6.31 23.72
C SER A 85 -6.03 5.08 24.09
N PRO A 86 -6.26 4.79 25.39
CA PRO A 86 -7.11 3.67 25.81
C PRO A 86 -8.55 3.82 25.31
N TYR A 87 -8.97 5.02 24.94
CA TYR A 87 -10.33 5.30 24.48
C TYR A 87 -10.53 5.04 22.97
N ILE A 88 -9.47 4.80 22.20
CA ILE A 88 -9.59 4.55 20.75
C ILE A 88 -10.48 3.34 20.44
N ARG A 89 -10.49 2.33 21.31
CA ARG A 89 -11.31 1.14 21.20
C ARG A 89 -12.81 1.47 21.19
N TYR A 90 -13.24 2.44 22.01
CA TYR A 90 -14.62 2.91 22.07
C TYR A 90 -14.97 3.76 20.86
N PHE A 91 -14.08 4.66 20.47
CA PHE A 91 -14.29 5.48 19.28
C PHE A 91 -14.48 4.64 18.01
N VAL A 92 -13.66 3.60 17.83
CA VAL A 92 -13.74 2.71 16.65
C VAL A 92 -14.93 1.76 16.71
N SER A 93 -15.52 1.52 17.88
CA SER A 93 -16.62 0.58 18.07
C SER A 93 -17.92 1.24 18.53
N THR A 94 -18.16 1.27 19.83
CA THR A 94 -19.48 1.60 20.42
C THR A 94 -19.62 3.02 20.93
N GLY A 95 -18.54 3.80 20.93
CA GLY A 95 -18.50 5.14 21.50
C GLY A 95 -18.18 5.14 22.99
N HIS A 96 -17.71 6.30 23.46
CA HIS A 96 -17.44 6.56 24.88
C HIS A 96 -17.71 8.03 25.16
N GLU A 97 -18.49 8.33 26.21
CA GLU A 97 -19.00 9.65 26.52
C GLU A 97 -17.91 10.75 26.60
N ASN A 98 -16.75 10.42 27.13
CA ASN A 98 -15.64 11.35 27.34
C ASN A 98 -14.63 11.38 26.17
N PHE A 99 -14.92 10.74 25.05
CA PHE A 99 -14.05 10.69 23.92
C PHE A 99 -14.75 11.21 22.65
N ARG A 100 -14.24 12.32 22.12
CA ARG A 100 -14.82 13.02 20.95
C ARG A 100 -16.34 13.27 21.06
N GLY A 101 -16.79 13.66 22.25
CA GLY A 101 -18.22 13.94 22.51
C GLY A 101 -19.12 12.70 22.43
N GLY A 102 -18.57 11.52 22.71
CA GLY A 102 -19.32 10.26 22.64
C GLY A 102 -19.53 9.71 21.24
N MET A 103 -18.96 10.32 20.20
CA MET A 103 -19.08 9.83 18.83
C MET A 103 -18.36 8.50 18.64
N ALA A 104 -19.01 7.57 17.98
CA ALA A 104 -18.45 6.28 17.58
C ALA A 104 -18.47 6.12 16.07
N GLU A 105 -17.47 5.42 15.52
CA GLU A 105 -17.41 5.13 14.09
C GLU A 105 -18.07 3.80 13.73
N HIS A 106 -18.36 2.95 14.71
CA HIS A 106 -18.98 1.62 14.53
C HIS A 106 -18.28 0.72 13.50
N LEU A 107 -16.96 0.85 13.38
CA LEU A 107 -16.14 0.01 12.47
C LEU A 107 -15.88 -1.38 13.03
N LYS A 108 -16.05 -1.55 14.35
CA LYS A 108 -15.96 -2.83 15.06
C LYS A 108 -17.17 -3.00 15.95
N ALA A 109 -17.64 -4.23 16.10
CA ALA A 109 -18.85 -4.54 16.86
C ALA A 109 -18.70 -4.28 18.36
N SER A 110 -17.47 -4.38 18.91
CA SER A 110 -17.22 -4.07 20.33
C SER A 110 -15.78 -3.64 20.56
N PRO A 111 -15.49 -3.00 21.73
CA PRO A 111 -14.14 -2.68 22.15
C PRO A 111 -13.22 -3.93 22.24
N GLU A 112 -13.73 -5.06 22.70
CA GLU A 112 -13.00 -6.32 22.85
C GLU A 112 -12.58 -6.89 21.47
N ILE A 113 -13.46 -6.77 20.47
CA ILE A 113 -13.14 -7.15 19.08
C ILE A 113 -12.06 -6.25 18.51
N PHE A 114 -12.08 -4.95 18.81
CA PHE A 114 -11.03 -4.03 18.41
C PHE A 114 -9.68 -4.39 19.06
N ASP A 115 -9.68 -4.75 20.33
CA ASP A 115 -8.45 -5.15 21.03
C ASP A 115 -7.85 -6.42 20.41
N LYS A 116 -8.65 -7.46 20.18
CA LYS A 116 -8.22 -8.69 19.48
C LYS A 116 -7.70 -8.42 18.06
N PHE A 117 -8.36 -7.52 17.34
CA PHE A 117 -7.88 -7.07 16.03
C PHE A 117 -6.50 -6.43 16.12
N ARG A 118 -6.27 -5.55 17.08
CA ARG A 118 -4.96 -4.94 17.31
C ARG A 118 -3.88 -5.97 17.68
N GLU A 119 -4.21 -6.88 18.58
CA GLU A 119 -3.33 -7.96 19.00
C GLU A 119 -2.92 -8.85 17.83
N SER A 120 -3.84 -9.13 16.89
CA SER A 120 -3.55 -9.96 15.72
C SER A 120 -2.53 -9.34 14.76
N ILE A 121 -2.44 -8.02 14.70
CA ILE A 121 -1.42 -7.32 13.90
C ILE A 121 -0.06 -7.42 14.57
N GLY A 122 -0.02 -7.35 15.91
CA GLY A 122 1.20 -7.30 16.70
C GLY A 122 1.88 -5.93 16.70
N PRO A 123 3.11 -5.85 17.18
CA PRO A 123 3.87 -4.60 17.20
C PRO A 123 4.26 -4.16 15.79
N ILE A 124 4.03 -2.88 15.49
CA ILE A 124 4.43 -2.27 14.23
C ILE A 124 5.78 -1.61 14.46
N THR A 125 6.78 -2.01 13.67
CA THR A 125 8.12 -1.44 13.70
C THR A 125 8.36 -0.56 12.49
N VAL A 126 8.98 0.59 12.72
CA VAL A 126 9.43 1.47 11.63
C VAL A 126 10.78 0.95 11.13
N PRO A 127 10.96 0.75 9.83
CA PRO A 127 12.26 0.41 9.29
C PRO A 127 13.19 1.64 9.37
N GLY A 128 14.23 1.57 10.20
CA GLY A 128 15.13 2.70 10.45
C GLY A 128 14.53 3.82 11.31
N LYS A 129 15.09 5.02 11.24
CA LYS A 129 14.62 6.21 11.97
C LYS A 129 13.49 6.93 11.22
N TYR A 130 13.48 6.79 9.90
CA TYR A 130 12.55 7.47 9.00
C TYR A 130 11.90 6.47 8.05
N LEU A 131 10.60 6.58 7.93
CA LEU A 131 9.83 5.99 6.85
C LEU A 131 9.82 6.98 5.69
N VAL A 132 10.25 6.57 4.52
CA VAL A 132 10.31 7.41 3.33
C VAL A 132 9.41 6.87 2.24
N ILE A 133 8.72 7.78 1.57
CA ILE A 133 7.84 7.53 0.44
C ILE A 133 8.39 8.32 -0.75
N ARG A 134 8.71 7.63 -1.84
CA ARG A 134 9.29 8.24 -3.04
C ARG A 134 8.71 7.62 -4.30
N SER A 135 8.55 8.40 -5.36
CA SER A 135 8.22 7.87 -6.67
C SER A 135 9.24 6.82 -7.09
N CYS A 136 8.79 5.66 -7.55
CA CYS A 136 9.69 4.65 -8.12
C CYS A 136 10.46 5.18 -9.33
N GLU A 137 9.89 6.14 -10.08
CA GLU A 137 10.54 6.73 -11.26
C GLU A 137 11.76 7.60 -10.90
N ASP A 138 11.85 8.08 -9.64
CA ASP A 138 12.91 8.98 -9.17
C ASP A 138 14.12 8.25 -8.58
N PHE A 139 14.10 6.90 -8.54
CA PHE A 139 15.29 6.12 -8.13
C PHE A 139 16.31 6.03 -9.24
N SER A 140 17.56 6.35 -8.92
CA SER A 140 18.68 6.05 -9.81
C SER A 140 19.24 4.64 -9.55
N PRO A 141 19.85 4.00 -10.54
CA PRO A 141 20.43 2.66 -10.37
C PRO A 141 21.50 2.57 -9.26
N ASP A 142 22.19 3.66 -8.99
CA ASP A 142 23.30 3.70 -8.02
C ASP A 142 22.80 3.78 -6.56
N GLU A 143 21.57 4.23 -6.34
CA GLU A 143 20.99 4.36 -5.00
C GLU A 143 20.57 3.01 -4.39
N GLU A 144 20.34 1.98 -5.20
CA GLU A 144 19.83 0.69 -4.74
C GLU A 144 20.88 -0.22 -4.12
N GLY A 145 22.16 0.14 -4.22
CA GLY A 145 23.27 -0.51 -3.52
C GLY A 145 23.57 0.07 -2.15
N THR A 146 22.78 1.04 -1.69
CA THR A 146 22.96 1.72 -0.40
C THR A 146 22.16 1.06 0.73
N ASP A 147 22.36 1.55 1.96
CA ASP A 147 21.69 1.06 3.20
C ASP A 147 20.17 1.36 3.26
N LEU A 148 19.46 1.37 2.13
CA LEU A 148 18.03 1.58 2.08
C LEU A 148 17.30 0.27 2.41
N ASP A 149 16.45 0.30 3.41
CA ASP A 149 15.57 -0.80 3.76
C ASP A 149 14.29 -0.74 2.90
N LEU A 150 14.41 -1.17 1.64
CA LEU A 150 13.33 -1.18 0.67
C LEU A 150 12.26 -2.21 1.06
N ARG A 151 11.00 -1.80 1.20
CA ARG A 151 9.94 -2.65 1.78
C ARG A 151 8.84 -3.02 0.80
N SER A 152 8.25 -2.04 0.13
CA SER A 152 7.07 -2.29 -0.70
C SER A 152 6.90 -1.24 -1.79
N VAL A 153 6.07 -1.57 -2.76
CA VAL A 153 5.57 -0.64 -3.78
C VAL A 153 4.07 -0.45 -3.58
N LEU A 154 3.63 0.80 -3.64
CA LEU A 154 2.23 1.19 -3.53
C LEU A 154 1.75 1.74 -4.88
N CYS A 155 0.69 1.13 -5.41
CA CYS A 155 0.02 1.53 -6.63
C CYS A 155 -1.40 2.03 -6.31
N PHE A 156 -1.81 3.10 -6.99
CA PHE A 156 -3.20 3.57 -7.01
C PHE A 156 -3.77 3.46 -8.41
N GLY A 157 -5.07 3.21 -8.53
CA GLY A 157 -5.73 3.16 -9.82
C GLY A 157 -7.19 2.79 -9.72
N THR A 158 -7.86 2.80 -10.85
CA THR A 158 -9.25 2.31 -10.96
C THR A 158 -9.32 0.81 -10.68
N GLY A 159 -10.53 0.32 -10.40
CA GLY A 159 -10.75 -1.11 -10.19
C GLY A 159 -10.23 -1.97 -11.36
N GLN A 160 -10.33 -1.49 -12.61
CA GLN A 160 -9.78 -2.19 -13.78
C GLN A 160 -8.25 -2.23 -13.76
N GLN A 161 -7.60 -1.13 -13.45
CA GLN A 161 -6.15 -1.03 -13.37
C GLN A 161 -5.57 -1.92 -12.27
N ILE A 162 -6.18 -1.90 -11.09
CA ILE A 162 -5.78 -2.75 -9.96
C ILE A 162 -6.04 -4.23 -10.26
N ARG A 163 -7.17 -4.58 -10.92
CA ARG A 163 -7.44 -5.95 -11.36
C ARG A 163 -6.35 -6.50 -12.27
N ASN A 164 -5.82 -5.70 -13.20
CA ASN A 164 -4.72 -6.11 -14.06
C ASN A 164 -3.48 -6.48 -13.27
N LEU A 165 -3.12 -5.66 -12.27
CA LEU A 165 -2.00 -5.97 -11.36
C LEU A 165 -2.27 -7.23 -10.53
N CYS A 166 -3.48 -7.40 -10.02
CA CYS A 166 -3.89 -8.60 -9.29
C CYS A 166 -3.77 -9.87 -10.16
N SER A 167 -4.16 -9.78 -11.42
CA SER A 167 -4.03 -10.89 -12.35
C SER A 167 -2.56 -11.25 -12.65
N LEU A 168 -1.68 -10.24 -12.72
CA LEU A 168 -0.24 -10.48 -12.86
C LEU A 168 0.36 -11.15 -11.61
N ILE A 169 -0.09 -10.80 -10.41
CA ILE A 169 0.31 -11.49 -9.17
C ILE A 169 -0.01 -12.99 -9.26
N HIS A 170 -1.14 -13.34 -9.83
CA HIS A 170 -1.58 -14.73 -9.98
C HIS A 170 -0.92 -15.49 -11.13
N PHE A 171 -0.06 -14.87 -11.92
CA PHE A 171 0.53 -15.51 -13.09
C PHE A 171 1.31 -16.80 -12.76
N ARG A 172 2.04 -16.83 -11.63
CA ARG A 172 2.77 -18.03 -11.15
C ARG A 172 2.11 -18.75 -10.00
N THR A 173 1.06 -18.21 -9.43
CA THR A 173 0.51 -18.71 -8.18
C THR A 173 -0.30 -19.98 -8.41
N GLU A 174 0.07 -21.05 -7.72
CA GLU A 174 -0.71 -22.30 -7.71
C GLU A 174 -1.91 -22.21 -6.76
N ASN A 175 -1.78 -21.45 -5.66
CA ASN A 175 -2.85 -21.26 -4.69
C ASN A 175 -3.56 -19.93 -4.91
N PRO A 176 -4.85 -19.93 -5.29
CA PRO A 176 -5.58 -18.70 -5.62
C PRO A 176 -6.03 -17.89 -4.40
N PHE A 177 -5.82 -18.36 -3.16
CA PHE A 177 -6.47 -17.78 -1.99
C PHE A 177 -5.59 -16.84 -1.15
N ASN A 178 -4.26 -16.92 -1.23
CA ASN A 178 -3.37 -16.25 -0.27
C ASN A 178 -2.51 -15.14 -0.86
N SER A 179 -2.51 -14.97 -2.18
CA SER A 179 -1.60 -14.01 -2.85
C SER A 179 -2.07 -12.57 -2.75
N ILE A 180 -3.38 -12.37 -2.55
CA ILE A 180 -3.98 -11.04 -2.44
C ILE A 180 -5.03 -11.09 -1.35
N ILE A 181 -4.96 -10.14 -0.41
CA ILE A 181 -5.95 -9.99 0.66
C ILE A 181 -6.44 -8.55 0.75
N ALA A 182 -7.68 -8.41 1.20
CA ALA A 182 -8.31 -7.12 1.49
C ALA A 182 -8.54 -7.00 3.00
N PRO A 183 -7.50 -6.67 3.78
CA PRO A 183 -7.59 -6.67 5.22
C PRO A 183 -8.32 -5.42 5.72
N PHE A 184 -9.07 -5.56 6.79
CA PHE A 184 -9.56 -4.39 7.51
C PHE A 184 -8.40 -3.65 8.20
N GLY A 185 -8.42 -2.33 8.16
CA GLY A 185 -7.49 -1.46 8.87
C GLY A 185 -7.56 -0.03 8.37
N PRO A 186 -6.97 0.92 9.10
CA PRO A 186 -6.83 2.29 8.61
C PRO A 186 -6.11 2.32 7.27
N ALA A 187 -6.51 3.25 6.39
CA ALA A 187 -5.99 3.34 5.03
C ALA A 187 -4.46 3.34 4.97
N CYS A 188 -3.78 4.09 5.85
CA CYS A 188 -2.32 4.10 5.91
C CYS A 188 -1.72 2.75 6.35
N ALA A 189 -2.41 1.96 7.17
CA ALA A 189 -1.93 0.62 7.54
C ALA A 189 -2.04 -0.35 6.37
N THR A 190 -3.17 -0.39 5.68
CA THR A 190 -3.39 -1.29 4.54
C THR A 190 -2.47 -0.98 3.38
N MET A 191 -2.12 0.29 3.17
CA MET A 191 -1.26 0.73 2.07
C MET A 191 0.23 0.64 2.35
N VAL A 192 0.66 0.84 3.60
CA VAL A 192 2.08 0.98 3.96
C VAL A 192 2.53 -0.13 4.92
N THR A 193 1.86 -0.22 6.06
CA THR A 193 2.31 -1.09 7.15
C THR A 193 2.14 -2.56 6.83
N TYR A 194 0.99 -2.96 6.33
CA TYR A 194 0.72 -4.37 6.04
C TYR A 194 1.61 -4.92 4.93
N PRO A 195 1.78 -4.24 3.78
CA PRO A 195 2.72 -4.72 2.76
C PRO A 195 4.15 -4.87 3.27
N ALA A 196 4.59 -3.97 4.16
CA ALA A 196 5.94 -3.99 4.68
C ALA A 196 6.15 -5.00 5.83
N HIS A 197 5.15 -5.18 6.70
CA HIS A 197 5.28 -5.92 7.95
C HIS A 197 4.67 -7.33 7.89
N MET A 198 3.51 -7.45 7.24
CA MET A 198 2.84 -8.75 7.13
C MET A 198 3.44 -9.64 6.06
N ALA A 199 4.17 -9.08 5.08
CA ALA A 199 4.88 -9.85 4.08
C ALA A 199 5.87 -10.85 4.70
N GLU A 200 6.51 -10.50 5.81
CA GLU A 200 7.42 -11.40 6.53
C GLU A 200 6.70 -12.60 7.17
N LYS A 201 5.39 -12.50 7.36
CA LYS A 201 4.55 -13.55 7.98
C LYS A 201 3.84 -14.43 6.96
N THR A 202 3.89 -14.10 5.68
CA THR A 202 3.25 -14.84 4.60
C THR A 202 4.31 -15.46 3.69
N PRO A 203 4.29 -16.79 3.43
CA PRO A 203 5.41 -17.49 2.80
C PRO A 203 5.79 -17.05 1.40
N GLU A 204 4.91 -16.38 0.65
CA GLU A 204 5.10 -16.08 -0.77
C GLU A 204 4.92 -14.60 -1.11
N GLY A 205 4.88 -13.74 -0.09
CA GLY A 205 4.55 -12.34 -0.27
C GLY A 205 3.09 -12.14 -0.70
N THR A 206 2.31 -11.51 0.17
CA THR A 206 0.89 -11.23 -0.08
C THR A 206 0.72 -9.76 -0.39
N ALA A 207 0.03 -9.43 -1.47
CA ALA A 207 -0.37 -8.06 -1.78
C ALA A 207 -1.65 -7.68 -1.02
N PHE A 208 -1.82 -6.39 -0.79
CA PHE A 208 -2.87 -5.85 0.07
C PHE A 208 -3.71 -4.83 -0.69
N ILE A 209 -5.00 -5.14 -0.88
CA ILE A 209 -5.95 -4.20 -1.46
C ILE A 209 -6.53 -3.31 -0.35
N GLY A 210 -6.57 -2.03 -0.61
CA GLY A 210 -7.19 -1.03 0.27
C GLY A 210 -7.62 0.23 -0.50
N PRO A 211 -8.00 1.25 0.24
CA PRO A 211 -8.38 1.22 1.66
C PRO A 211 -9.79 0.63 1.86
N LEU A 212 -9.99 -0.09 2.98
CA LEU A 212 -11.31 -0.52 3.42
C LEU A 212 -11.81 0.32 4.63
N ASP A 213 -11.10 1.37 4.96
CA ASP A 213 -11.41 2.28 6.05
C ASP A 213 -12.29 3.43 5.54
N PRO A 214 -13.57 3.50 5.95
CA PRO A 214 -14.47 4.56 5.50
C PRO A 214 -13.99 5.96 5.87
N THR A 215 -13.20 6.11 6.93
CA THR A 215 -12.68 7.43 7.35
C THR A 215 -11.64 7.98 6.38
N GLY A 216 -10.95 7.10 5.65
CA GLY A 216 -10.01 7.46 4.59
C GLY A 216 -10.67 7.64 3.22
N ASN A 217 -11.81 7.00 2.98
CA ASN A 217 -12.46 6.93 1.66
C ASN A 217 -12.81 8.31 1.07
N ARG A 218 -13.18 9.27 1.90
CA ARG A 218 -13.49 10.64 1.43
C ARG A 218 -12.36 11.36 0.67
N TRP A 219 -11.14 10.84 0.74
CA TRP A 219 -9.97 11.42 0.07
C TRP A 219 -9.66 10.76 -1.28
N PHE A 220 -10.26 9.58 -1.51
CA PHE A 220 -10.04 8.81 -2.73
C PHE A 220 -11.18 9.07 -3.71
N PRO A 221 -10.90 9.19 -5.01
CA PRO A 221 -11.94 9.07 -6.03
C PRO A 221 -12.71 7.75 -5.83
N GLU A 222 -14.01 7.76 -6.06
CA GLU A 222 -14.88 6.60 -5.80
C GLU A 222 -14.44 5.35 -6.57
N GLU A 223 -13.87 5.53 -7.75
CA GLU A 223 -13.37 4.48 -8.62
C GLU A 223 -11.96 3.99 -8.23
N TYR A 224 -11.23 4.68 -7.34
CA TYR A 224 -9.85 4.36 -7.03
C TYR A 224 -9.72 3.34 -5.92
N MET A 225 -8.76 2.43 -6.14
CA MET A 225 -8.26 1.48 -5.16
C MET A 225 -6.75 1.66 -4.98
N ALA A 226 -6.23 1.11 -3.91
CA ALA A 226 -4.79 1.03 -3.67
C ALA A 226 -4.37 -0.44 -3.60
N LEU A 227 -3.18 -0.74 -4.11
CA LEU A 227 -2.55 -2.05 -4.01
C LEU A 227 -1.15 -1.87 -3.43
N GLY A 228 -0.94 -2.34 -2.20
CA GLY A 228 0.35 -2.42 -1.55
C GLY A 228 1.00 -3.77 -1.85
N ILE A 229 2.19 -3.75 -2.45
CA ILE A 229 2.88 -4.93 -2.96
C ILE A 229 4.23 -5.04 -2.25
N PRO A 230 4.53 -6.12 -1.51
CA PRO A 230 5.87 -6.38 -0.99
C PRO A 230 6.91 -6.33 -2.13
N LEU A 231 8.11 -5.83 -1.83
CA LEU A 231 9.09 -5.59 -2.88
C LEU A 231 9.51 -6.86 -3.62
N ASP A 232 9.64 -7.98 -2.92
CA ASP A 232 10.03 -9.24 -3.57
C ASP A 232 8.94 -9.75 -4.51
N LEU A 233 7.68 -9.61 -4.13
CA LEU A 233 6.55 -9.89 -5.02
C LEU A 233 6.53 -8.95 -6.23
N ALA A 234 6.83 -7.66 -6.04
CA ALA A 234 6.94 -6.71 -7.13
C ALA A 234 8.08 -7.04 -8.11
N ARG A 235 9.19 -7.59 -7.61
CA ARG A 235 10.28 -8.13 -8.45
C ARG A 235 9.85 -9.33 -9.28
N LEU A 236 9.10 -10.24 -8.70
CA LEU A 236 8.52 -11.38 -9.43
C LEU A 236 7.55 -10.90 -10.52
N MET A 237 6.67 -9.97 -10.21
CA MET A 237 5.77 -9.37 -11.20
C MET A 237 6.52 -8.71 -12.36
N TYR A 238 7.66 -8.07 -12.09
CA TYR A 238 8.52 -7.54 -13.15
C TYR A 238 9.06 -8.64 -14.05
N GLN A 239 9.53 -9.75 -13.47
CA GLN A 239 10.07 -10.89 -14.25
C GLN A 239 9.01 -11.55 -15.12
N ASP A 240 7.78 -11.61 -14.62
CA ASP A 240 6.66 -12.29 -15.29
C ASP A 240 5.97 -11.44 -16.35
N LEU A 241 6.21 -10.13 -16.35
CA LEU A 241 5.47 -9.19 -17.18
C LEU A 241 5.45 -9.57 -18.66
N GLU A 242 6.61 -9.84 -19.25
CA GLU A 242 6.72 -10.09 -20.69
C GLU A 242 6.12 -11.46 -21.12
N GLU A 243 6.05 -12.41 -20.18
CA GLU A 243 5.42 -13.72 -20.42
C GLU A 243 3.92 -13.73 -20.15
N SER A 244 3.43 -12.75 -19.40
CA SER A 244 2.04 -12.69 -18.95
C SER A 244 1.07 -12.27 -20.07
N PHE A 245 -0.21 -12.53 -19.85
CA PHE A 245 -1.30 -12.11 -20.73
C PHE A 245 -1.36 -10.59 -20.92
N ILE A 246 -0.91 -9.81 -19.92
CA ILE A 246 -1.02 -8.34 -19.91
C ILE A 246 -0.31 -7.71 -21.10
N VAL A 247 0.86 -8.25 -21.48
CA VAL A 247 1.62 -7.77 -22.62
C VAL A 247 1.11 -8.39 -23.92
N LYS A 248 0.81 -9.69 -23.91
CA LYS A 248 0.43 -10.44 -25.11
C LYS A 248 -1.03 -10.20 -25.51
N ASN A 249 -1.93 -10.16 -24.53
CA ASN A 249 -3.37 -10.06 -24.75
C ASN A 249 -4.03 -9.23 -23.64
N PRO A 250 -3.80 -7.91 -23.59
CA PRO A 250 -4.27 -7.08 -22.46
C PRO A 250 -5.80 -7.03 -22.32
N ASP A 251 -6.50 -7.26 -23.42
CA ASP A 251 -7.95 -7.33 -23.48
C ASP A 251 -8.33 -8.71 -24.04
N VAL A 252 -8.42 -9.70 -23.16
CA VAL A 252 -8.81 -11.06 -23.56
C VAL A 252 -10.26 -11.04 -24.04
N ALA A 253 -10.46 -11.32 -25.34
CA ALA A 253 -11.78 -11.40 -25.94
C ALA A 253 -12.62 -12.54 -25.35
N TYR A 254 -13.94 -12.35 -25.31
CA TYR A 254 -14.85 -13.43 -24.94
C TYR A 254 -14.75 -14.59 -25.94
N PRO A 255 -15.03 -15.84 -25.51
CA PRO A 255 -14.98 -17.01 -26.39
C PRO A 255 -15.82 -16.85 -27.66
N GLN A 256 -16.93 -16.14 -27.61
CA GLN A 256 -17.79 -15.85 -28.76
C GLN A 256 -17.14 -14.98 -29.84
N GLU A 257 -16.10 -14.23 -29.46
CA GLU A 257 -15.35 -13.34 -30.37
C GLU A 257 -14.08 -14.02 -30.90
N ARG A 258 -13.87 -15.28 -30.52
CA ARG A 258 -12.66 -16.05 -30.82
C ARG A 258 -13.04 -17.38 -31.51
N GLU A 259 -13.63 -17.28 -32.68
CA GLU A 259 -14.09 -18.43 -33.46
C GLU A 259 -12.99 -19.46 -33.76
N ASP A 260 -11.73 -18.99 -33.84
CA ASP A 260 -10.54 -19.79 -34.11
C ASP A 260 -10.11 -20.70 -32.95
N ILE A 261 -10.69 -20.53 -31.76
CA ILE A 261 -10.32 -21.29 -30.54
C ILE A 261 -11.40 -22.26 -30.10
N MET A 262 -12.59 -22.14 -30.68
CA MET A 262 -13.67 -23.06 -30.34
C MET A 262 -13.36 -24.47 -30.91
N PRO A 263 -13.32 -25.50 -30.06
CA PRO A 263 -13.20 -26.88 -30.58
C PRO A 263 -14.38 -27.16 -31.52
N GLU A 264 -14.08 -27.73 -32.66
CA GLU A 264 -15.13 -28.27 -33.56
C GLU A 264 -16.01 -29.22 -32.74
N LYS A 265 -17.32 -29.05 -32.83
CA LYS A 265 -18.31 -29.88 -32.12
C LYS A 265 -18.37 -31.28 -32.65
#